data_df32441add3726c5f61e2c919497938a
#
_entry.id   df32441add3726c5f61e2c919497938a
#
_cell.length_a   1.000
_cell.length_b   1.000
_cell.length_c   1.000
_cell.angle_alpha   90.00
_cell.angle_beta   90.00
_cell.angle_gamma   90.00
#
_symmetry.space_group_name_H-M   'P 1'
#
loop_
_entity.id
_entity.type
_entity.pdbx_description
1 polymer ?
#
loop_
_entity_poly.entity_id
_entity_poly.type
_entity_poly.pdbx_seq_one_letter_code
_entity_poly.pdbx_strand_id
1 'polypeptide(L)'
;MADTWEAAHSAIKTGIIAYPTEAVFGLGCDPRNEVAVQRLLSLKQRPAEKGLILIAADYSQLLPYVEDSAIAQDKRFSVLSHWPGPVTLILPVRKGVSTLLTGGRDTIAVRVTAHEPARALCRELGHALVSTSANLTGQEPARTAAEVRQQFGDSVDWIMDESTGGAANPTRIINPLNNQVFRDDA
;
A
#
# COMPACT_ATOMS: atom_id res chain seq x y z
N MET A 1 4.45 -24.00 -1.21
CA MET A 1 3.46 -22.92 -1.54
C MET A 1 2.44 -22.75 -0.43
N ALA A 2 1.80 -23.83 0.06
CA ALA A 2 0.88 -23.74 1.20
C ALA A 2 1.53 -23.10 2.45
N ASP A 3 2.74 -23.49 2.76
CA ASP A 3 3.48 -22.98 3.91
C ASP A 3 3.75 -21.47 3.82
N THR A 4 3.95 -20.93 2.61
CA THR A 4 4.20 -19.51 2.38
C THR A 4 2.98 -18.66 2.72
N TRP A 5 1.80 -19.08 2.28
CA TRP A 5 0.57 -18.36 2.57
C TRP A 5 0.16 -18.45 4.03
N GLU A 6 0.37 -19.62 4.64
CA GLU A 6 0.11 -19.78 6.07
C GLU A 6 0.98 -18.83 6.90
N ALA A 7 2.26 -18.72 6.57
CA ALA A 7 3.18 -17.78 7.23
C ALA A 7 2.72 -16.33 7.05
N ALA A 8 2.26 -15.96 5.84
CA ALA A 8 1.74 -14.62 5.58
C ALA A 8 0.49 -14.34 6.41
N HIS A 9 -0.46 -15.26 6.46
CA HIS A 9 -1.67 -15.13 7.28
C HIS A 9 -1.35 -14.99 8.78
N SER A 10 -0.38 -15.73 9.25
CA SER A 10 0.07 -15.63 10.64
C SER A 10 0.70 -14.27 10.93
N ALA A 11 1.61 -13.83 10.06
CA ALA A 11 2.35 -12.57 10.25
C ALA A 11 1.44 -11.35 10.20
N ILE A 12 0.44 -11.33 9.28
CA ILE A 12 -0.41 -10.15 9.07
C ILE A 12 -1.36 -9.88 10.25
N LYS A 13 -1.61 -10.86 11.09
CA LYS A 13 -2.51 -10.70 12.23
C LYS A 13 -2.06 -9.61 13.20
N THR A 14 -0.75 -9.50 13.42
CA THR A 14 -0.20 -8.57 14.41
C THR A 14 1.02 -7.80 13.91
N GLY A 15 1.54 -8.12 12.72
CA GLY A 15 2.87 -7.73 12.32
C GLY A 15 2.96 -6.92 11.05
N ILE A 16 4.22 -6.68 10.69
CA ILE A 16 4.64 -5.99 9.48
C ILE A 16 5.16 -7.02 8.49
N ILE A 17 4.72 -6.92 7.26
CA ILE A 17 5.18 -7.77 6.16
C ILE A 17 5.85 -6.93 5.08
N ALA A 18 6.70 -7.57 4.28
CA ALA A 18 7.32 -6.97 3.11
C ALA A 18 6.97 -7.77 1.87
N TYR A 19 6.75 -7.06 0.77
CA TYR A 19 6.34 -7.65 -0.49
C TYR A 19 6.81 -6.79 -1.67
N PRO A 20 7.07 -7.39 -2.85
CA PRO A 20 7.49 -6.63 -4.01
C PRO A 20 6.32 -5.89 -4.65
N THR A 21 6.60 -4.71 -5.19
CA THR A 21 5.67 -3.94 -6.00
C THR A 21 6.28 -3.65 -7.37
N GLU A 22 5.73 -2.72 -8.12
CA GLU A 22 6.19 -2.43 -9.48
C GLU A 22 7.65 -1.94 -9.51
N ALA A 23 8.08 -1.13 -8.54
CA ALA A 23 9.42 -0.55 -8.52
C ALA A 23 10.30 -1.09 -7.38
N VAL A 24 9.80 -1.09 -6.16
CA VAL A 24 10.56 -1.44 -4.95
C VAL A 24 9.73 -2.35 -4.07
N PHE A 25 10.36 -2.95 -3.05
CA PHE A 25 9.63 -3.63 -2.00
C PHE A 25 8.83 -2.61 -1.17
N GLY A 26 7.65 -3.02 -0.74
CA GLY A 26 6.83 -2.30 0.21
C GLY A 26 6.87 -2.94 1.58
N LEU A 27 6.70 -2.14 2.60
CA LEU A 27 6.35 -2.59 3.94
C LEU A 27 4.88 -2.33 4.15
N GLY A 28 4.20 -3.28 4.76
CA GLY A 28 2.77 -3.14 5.00
C GLY A 28 2.29 -3.90 6.20
N CYS A 29 1.04 -3.68 6.50
CA CYS A 29 0.31 -4.34 7.56
C CYS A 29 -1.18 -4.29 7.24
N ASP A 30 -2.01 -4.93 8.07
CA ASP A 30 -3.46 -4.80 7.95
C ASP A 30 -3.88 -3.38 8.34
N PRO A 31 -4.48 -2.61 7.43
CA PRO A 31 -4.87 -1.23 7.72
C PRO A 31 -5.95 -1.11 8.80
N ARG A 32 -6.63 -2.20 9.15
CA ARG A 32 -7.63 -2.23 10.22
C ARG A 32 -7.01 -2.43 11.60
N ASN A 33 -5.73 -2.83 11.66
CA ASN A 33 -5.02 -3.04 12.93
C ASN A 33 -4.20 -1.80 13.27
N GLU A 34 -4.76 -0.92 14.11
CA GLU A 34 -4.10 0.34 14.47
C GLU A 34 -2.77 0.14 15.19
N VAL A 35 -2.63 -0.92 15.97
CA VAL A 35 -1.36 -1.23 16.65
C VAL A 35 -0.27 -1.55 15.62
N ALA A 36 -0.59 -2.35 14.61
CA ALA A 36 0.34 -2.67 13.54
C ALA A 36 0.69 -1.43 12.71
N VAL A 37 -0.30 -0.58 12.41
CA VAL A 37 -0.07 0.68 11.68
C VAL A 37 0.86 1.60 12.47
N GLN A 38 0.63 1.76 13.77
CA GLN A 38 1.51 2.56 14.63
C GLN A 38 2.92 2.01 14.69
N ARG A 39 3.06 0.68 14.77
CA ARG A 39 4.36 0.03 14.74
C ARG A 39 5.09 0.30 13.42
N LEU A 40 4.38 0.26 12.30
CA LEU A 40 4.95 0.55 10.98
C LEU A 40 5.41 2.01 10.89
N LEU A 41 4.60 2.95 11.37
CA LEU A 41 4.97 4.37 11.39
C LEU A 41 6.22 4.60 12.24
N SER A 42 6.32 3.95 13.40
CA SER A 42 7.49 4.03 14.27
C SER A 42 8.74 3.46 13.61
N LEU A 43 8.61 2.31 12.97
CA LEU A 43 9.73 1.67 12.25
C LEU A 43 10.25 2.56 11.13
N LYS A 44 9.37 3.25 10.42
CA LYS A 44 9.69 4.16 9.34
C LYS A 44 10.10 5.55 9.83
N GLN A 45 9.95 5.84 11.12
CA GLN A 45 10.09 7.20 11.66
C GLN A 45 9.24 8.20 10.84
N ARG A 46 8.03 7.76 10.47
CA ARG A 46 7.15 8.51 9.58
C ARG A 46 6.07 9.21 10.40
N PRO A 47 5.93 10.55 10.27
CA PRO A 47 4.84 11.26 10.93
C PRO A 47 3.48 10.78 10.41
N ALA A 48 2.53 10.59 11.32
CA ALA A 48 1.18 10.15 10.95
C ALA A 48 0.47 11.16 10.00
N GLU A 49 0.83 12.43 10.09
CA GLU A 49 0.28 13.51 9.25
C GLU A 49 0.54 13.31 7.76
N LYS A 50 1.54 12.53 7.41
CA LYS A 50 1.83 12.21 5.99
C LYS A 50 0.80 11.27 5.38
N GLY A 51 0.08 10.51 6.20
CA GLY A 51 -0.81 9.47 5.73
C GLY A 51 -0.06 8.28 5.13
N LEU A 52 -0.79 7.28 4.70
CA LEU A 52 -0.25 6.05 4.13
C LEU A 52 -1.05 5.68 2.88
N ILE A 53 -0.39 4.97 1.96
CA ILE A 53 -1.04 4.43 0.77
C ILE A 53 -1.58 3.04 1.09
N LEU A 54 -2.78 2.71 0.58
CA LEU A 54 -3.30 1.35 0.60
C LEU A 54 -3.22 0.75 -0.79
N ILE A 55 -2.81 -0.52 -0.88
CA ILE A 55 -2.87 -1.29 -2.12
C ILE A 55 -3.88 -2.42 -1.99
N ALA A 56 -4.42 -2.83 -3.14
CA ALA A 56 -5.42 -3.89 -3.21
C ALA A 56 -5.30 -4.68 -4.51
N ALA A 57 -5.92 -5.86 -4.53
CA ALA A 57 -6.02 -6.69 -5.72
C ALA A 57 -7.11 -6.20 -6.67
N ASP A 58 -8.17 -5.62 -6.14
CA ASP A 58 -9.26 -5.03 -6.90
C ASP A 58 -9.93 -3.91 -6.09
N TYR A 59 -10.79 -3.15 -6.75
CA TYR A 59 -11.45 -2.00 -6.13
C TYR A 59 -12.36 -2.39 -4.95
N SER A 60 -12.94 -3.58 -4.98
CA SER A 60 -13.83 -4.02 -3.89
C SER A 60 -13.12 -4.06 -2.54
N GLN A 61 -11.81 -4.34 -2.54
CA GLN A 61 -11.02 -4.33 -1.30
C GLN A 61 -10.78 -2.92 -0.76
N LEU A 62 -10.97 -1.89 -1.56
CA LEU A 62 -10.81 -0.49 -1.17
C LEU A 62 -12.11 0.16 -0.68
N LEU A 63 -13.28 -0.44 -0.95
CA LEU A 63 -14.58 0.11 -0.57
C LEU A 63 -14.74 0.35 0.94
N PRO A 64 -14.11 -0.43 1.84
CA PRO A 64 -14.16 -0.10 3.27
C PRO A 64 -13.51 1.24 3.63
N TYR A 65 -12.67 1.79 2.75
CA TYR A 65 -11.88 2.99 3.00
C TYR A 65 -12.28 4.17 2.15
N VAL A 66 -12.85 3.93 0.98
CA VAL A 66 -13.22 4.96 0.00
C VAL A 66 -14.71 5.25 0.08
N GLU A 67 -15.08 6.54 0.15
CA GLU A 67 -16.48 6.95 0.03
C GLU A 67 -16.86 6.98 -1.45
N ASP A 68 -17.22 5.82 -1.98
CA ASP A 68 -17.50 5.63 -3.40
C ASP A 68 -18.65 6.52 -3.89
N SER A 69 -19.66 6.75 -3.03
CA SER A 69 -20.80 7.61 -3.37
C SER A 69 -20.42 9.08 -3.56
N ALA A 70 -19.27 9.51 -3.04
CA ALA A 70 -18.76 10.87 -3.22
C ALA A 70 -18.03 11.06 -4.54
N ILE A 71 -17.79 9.99 -5.30
CA ILE A 71 -17.18 10.08 -6.64
C ILE A 71 -18.28 10.36 -7.66
N ALA A 72 -18.21 11.53 -8.30
CA ALA A 72 -19.20 11.92 -9.31
C ALA A 72 -19.22 10.92 -10.47
N GLN A 73 -20.42 10.65 -11.01
CA GLN A 73 -20.64 9.63 -12.04
C GLN A 73 -19.74 9.86 -13.26
N ASP A 74 -19.57 11.11 -13.69
CA ASP A 74 -18.74 11.47 -14.83
C ASP A 74 -17.25 11.26 -14.58
N LYS A 75 -16.83 11.13 -13.32
CA LYS A 75 -15.44 10.87 -12.95
C LYS A 75 -15.11 9.39 -12.76
N ARG A 76 -16.11 8.53 -12.62
CA ARG A 76 -15.91 7.12 -12.29
C ARG A 76 -15.08 6.38 -13.34
N PHE A 77 -15.34 6.62 -14.62
CA PHE A 77 -14.58 6.00 -15.70
C PHE A 77 -13.11 6.43 -15.63
N SER A 78 -12.85 7.72 -15.43
CA SER A 78 -11.49 8.23 -15.27
C SER A 78 -10.76 7.60 -14.09
N VAL A 79 -11.44 7.48 -12.94
CA VAL A 79 -10.87 6.83 -11.75
C VAL A 79 -10.50 5.38 -12.06
N LEU A 80 -11.45 4.59 -12.52
CA LEU A 80 -11.26 3.15 -12.69
C LEU A 80 -10.35 2.80 -13.88
N SER A 81 -10.19 3.70 -14.86
CA SER A 81 -9.34 3.48 -16.01
C SER A 81 -7.85 3.40 -15.68
N HIS A 82 -7.43 3.93 -14.52
CA HIS A 82 -6.04 3.85 -14.08
C HIS A 82 -5.66 2.47 -13.53
N TRP A 83 -6.63 1.62 -13.22
CA TRP A 83 -6.40 0.38 -12.49
C TRP A 83 -6.85 -0.88 -13.25
N PRO A 84 -6.17 -2.01 -13.02
CA PRO A 84 -4.92 -2.15 -12.24
C PRO A 84 -3.76 -1.44 -12.92
N GLY A 85 -2.85 -0.90 -12.13
CA GLY A 85 -1.73 -0.15 -12.71
C GLY A 85 -0.89 0.59 -11.66
N PRO A 86 0.20 1.25 -12.13
CA PRO A 86 1.16 1.92 -11.26
C PRO A 86 0.71 3.34 -10.90
N VAL A 87 -0.57 3.57 -10.66
CA VAL A 87 -1.11 4.89 -10.34
C VAL A 87 -1.84 4.84 -9.01
N THR A 88 -1.38 5.64 -8.06
CA THR A 88 -2.04 5.86 -6.78
C THR A 88 -2.99 7.03 -6.91
N LEU A 89 -4.23 6.85 -6.51
CA LEU A 89 -5.27 7.88 -6.59
C LEU A 89 -5.62 8.40 -5.21
N ILE A 90 -5.80 9.71 -5.13
CA ILE A 90 -6.32 10.37 -3.93
C ILE A 90 -7.84 10.45 -4.09
N LEU A 91 -8.56 9.73 -3.25
CA LEU A 91 -10.02 9.62 -3.32
C LEU A 91 -10.66 10.05 -2.00
N PRO A 92 -11.97 10.41 -2.02
CA PRO A 92 -12.68 10.74 -0.80
C PRO A 92 -12.63 9.57 0.20
N VAL A 93 -12.32 9.86 1.46
CA VAL A 93 -12.23 8.84 2.50
C VAL A 93 -13.60 8.56 3.10
N ARG A 94 -13.87 7.30 3.39
CA ARG A 94 -15.08 6.88 4.08
C ARG A 94 -15.03 7.32 5.54
N LYS A 95 -16.18 7.75 6.07
CA LYS A 95 -16.31 8.14 7.48
C LYS A 95 -15.93 6.98 8.40
N GLY A 96 -15.16 7.27 9.44
CA GLY A 96 -14.74 6.28 10.43
C GLY A 96 -13.40 5.62 10.14
N VAL A 97 -12.78 5.91 8.98
CA VAL A 97 -11.44 5.42 8.67
C VAL A 97 -10.42 6.12 9.58
N SER A 98 -9.46 5.35 10.08
CA SER A 98 -8.44 5.83 11.01
C SER A 98 -7.63 6.99 10.43
N THR A 99 -7.41 8.03 11.23
CA THR A 99 -6.56 9.18 10.88
C THR A 99 -5.09 8.78 10.72
N LEU A 100 -4.68 7.64 11.25
CA LEU A 100 -3.34 7.10 11.02
C LEU A 100 -3.11 6.77 9.54
N LEU A 101 -4.18 6.44 8.81
CA LEU A 101 -4.10 6.14 7.37
C LEU A 101 -4.20 7.40 6.51
N THR A 102 -5.04 8.35 6.91
CA THR A 102 -5.34 9.55 6.12
C THR A 102 -4.44 10.75 6.44
N GLY A 103 -3.77 10.72 7.58
CA GLY A 103 -3.05 11.89 8.08
C GLY A 103 -3.99 13.00 8.54
N GLY A 104 -5.25 12.67 8.84
CA GLY A 104 -6.27 13.63 9.24
C GLY A 104 -6.96 14.35 8.08
N ARG A 105 -6.73 13.90 6.83
CA ARG A 105 -7.36 14.47 5.64
C ARG A 105 -8.73 13.86 5.38
N ASP A 106 -9.51 14.51 4.53
CA ASP A 106 -10.78 14.00 4.03
C ASP A 106 -10.61 13.09 2.80
N THR A 107 -9.37 12.75 2.47
CA THR A 107 -8.99 11.88 1.36
C THR A 107 -8.07 10.77 1.83
N ILE A 108 -7.98 9.72 1.02
CA ILE A 108 -7.08 8.60 1.24
C ILE A 108 -6.39 8.23 -0.08
N ALA A 109 -5.11 7.87 0.02
CA ALA A 109 -4.33 7.46 -1.13
C ALA A 109 -4.45 5.94 -1.32
N VAL A 110 -4.91 5.50 -2.49
CA VAL A 110 -5.20 4.09 -2.75
C VAL A 110 -4.75 3.68 -4.15
N ARG A 111 -4.44 2.39 -4.33
CA ARG A 111 -4.04 1.83 -5.62
C ARG A 111 -4.49 0.38 -5.76
N VAL A 112 -5.01 0.04 -6.94
CA VAL A 112 -5.16 -1.36 -7.36
C VAL A 112 -3.91 -1.71 -8.17
N THR A 113 -3.06 -2.55 -7.60
CA THR A 113 -1.76 -2.89 -8.20
C THR A 113 -1.92 -3.87 -9.37
N ALA A 114 -1.08 -3.70 -10.40
CA ALA A 114 -0.96 -4.65 -11.50
C ALA A 114 0.15 -5.68 -11.26
N HIS A 115 1.01 -5.48 -10.26
CA HIS A 115 2.12 -6.38 -9.99
C HIS A 115 1.60 -7.69 -9.38
N GLU A 116 1.75 -8.79 -10.12
CA GLU A 116 1.06 -10.05 -9.77
C GLU A 116 1.39 -10.59 -8.38
N PRO A 117 2.65 -10.60 -7.89
CA PRO A 117 2.92 -11.05 -6.53
C PRO A 117 2.15 -10.25 -5.46
N ALA A 118 2.10 -8.93 -5.58
CA ALA A 118 1.34 -8.08 -4.64
C ALA A 118 -0.17 -8.33 -4.77
N ARG A 119 -0.69 -8.51 -5.98
CA ARG A 119 -2.10 -8.86 -6.20
C ARG A 119 -2.46 -10.19 -5.58
N ALA A 120 -1.62 -11.22 -5.80
CA ALA A 120 -1.83 -12.54 -5.25
C ALA A 120 -1.87 -12.49 -3.71
N LEU A 121 -0.99 -11.71 -3.11
CA LEU A 121 -0.96 -11.51 -1.67
C LEU A 121 -2.26 -10.89 -1.15
N CYS A 122 -2.73 -9.81 -1.78
CA CYS A 122 -3.99 -9.15 -1.38
C CYS A 122 -5.21 -10.07 -1.58
N ARG A 123 -5.22 -10.88 -2.64
CA ARG A 123 -6.29 -11.86 -2.87
C ARG A 123 -6.28 -12.93 -1.79
N GLU A 124 -5.10 -13.45 -1.48
CA GLU A 124 -4.94 -14.51 -0.47
C GLU A 124 -5.35 -14.04 0.91
N LEU A 125 -4.93 -12.84 1.30
CA LEU A 125 -5.29 -12.27 2.58
C LEU A 125 -6.74 -11.79 2.65
N GLY A 126 -7.34 -11.49 1.50
CA GLY A 126 -8.74 -11.09 1.40
C GLY A 126 -9.02 -9.63 1.76
N HIS A 127 -8.00 -8.79 1.83
CA HIS A 127 -8.15 -7.38 2.17
C HIS A 127 -7.01 -6.53 1.61
N ALA A 128 -7.22 -5.21 1.60
CA ALA A 128 -6.17 -4.25 1.24
C ALA A 128 -5.04 -4.25 2.26
N LEU A 129 -3.87 -3.80 1.84
CA LEU A 129 -2.67 -3.68 2.67
C LEU A 129 -2.20 -2.23 2.72
N VAL A 130 -1.68 -1.81 3.85
CA VAL A 130 -0.86 -0.59 3.90
C VAL A 130 0.39 -0.82 3.06
N SER A 131 0.81 0.19 2.32
CA SER A 131 2.00 0.13 1.49
C SER A 131 2.83 1.39 1.66
N THR A 132 4.04 1.22 2.18
CA THR A 132 5.06 2.27 2.22
C THR A 132 6.37 1.66 1.74
N SER A 133 7.29 2.46 1.20
CA SER A 133 8.55 1.93 0.66
C SER A 133 9.39 1.24 1.73
N ALA A 134 10.07 0.16 1.36
CA ALA A 134 10.90 -0.64 2.28
C ALA A 134 12.29 -0.02 2.40
N ASN A 135 12.38 1.09 3.15
CA ASN A 135 13.66 1.75 3.45
C ASN A 135 13.62 2.37 4.85
N LEU A 136 14.75 2.33 5.52
CA LEU A 136 14.98 3.18 6.68
C LEU A 136 15.20 4.61 6.18
N THR A 137 14.88 5.59 7.04
CA THR A 137 14.99 7.01 6.69
C THR A 137 16.40 7.32 6.16
N GLY A 138 16.47 7.92 4.97
CA GLY A 138 17.73 8.30 4.35
C GLY A 138 18.43 7.19 3.57
N GLN A 139 17.85 5.99 3.53
CA GLN A 139 18.40 4.87 2.76
C GLN A 139 17.59 4.59 1.50
N GLU A 140 18.24 3.96 0.51
CA GLU A 140 17.55 3.54 -0.71
C GLU A 140 16.51 2.45 -0.42
N PRO A 141 15.33 2.51 -1.03
CA PRO A 141 14.34 1.45 -0.90
C PRO A 141 14.87 0.10 -1.40
N ALA A 142 14.55 -0.95 -0.66
CA ALA A 142 14.92 -2.31 -1.01
C ALA A 142 14.24 -2.73 -2.31
N ARG A 143 15.00 -3.41 -3.19
CA ARG A 143 14.51 -3.95 -4.45
C ARG A 143 14.52 -5.47 -4.48
N THR A 144 15.03 -6.10 -3.42
CA THR A 144 15.07 -7.55 -3.25
C THR A 144 14.71 -7.93 -1.83
N ALA A 145 14.27 -9.18 -1.64
CA ALA A 145 14.00 -9.71 -0.30
C ALA A 145 15.27 -9.68 0.58
N ALA A 146 16.44 -9.95 -0.01
CA ALA A 146 17.72 -9.91 0.70
C ALA A 146 18.01 -8.50 1.25
N GLU A 147 17.74 -7.48 0.45
CA GLU A 147 17.93 -6.09 0.88
C GLU A 147 16.96 -5.71 2.01
N VAL A 148 15.73 -6.22 1.99
CA VAL A 148 14.78 -6.04 3.10
C VAL A 148 15.33 -6.65 4.38
N ARG A 149 15.81 -7.88 4.31
CA ARG A 149 16.42 -8.56 5.46
C ARG A 149 17.61 -7.79 6.01
N GLN A 150 18.43 -7.23 5.12
CA GLN A 150 19.61 -6.45 5.51
C GLN A 150 19.23 -5.17 6.24
N GLN A 151 18.21 -4.44 5.77
CA GLN A 151 17.81 -3.18 6.38
C GLN A 151 16.98 -3.36 7.66
N PHE A 152 16.10 -4.36 7.70
CA PHE A 152 15.08 -4.45 8.75
C PHE A 152 15.25 -5.63 9.71
N GLY A 153 15.92 -6.70 9.28
CA GLY A 153 16.12 -7.89 10.12
C GLY A 153 14.81 -8.40 10.71
N ASP A 154 14.78 -8.56 12.03
CA ASP A 154 13.63 -9.10 12.75
C ASP A 154 12.47 -8.09 12.94
N SER A 155 12.65 -6.85 12.50
CA SER A 155 11.58 -5.84 12.56
C SER A 155 10.44 -6.13 11.60
N VAL A 156 10.67 -6.97 10.58
CA VAL A 156 9.67 -7.42 9.61
C VAL A 156 9.37 -8.89 9.87
N ASP A 157 8.08 -9.21 10.01
CA ASP A 157 7.66 -10.53 10.47
C ASP A 157 7.55 -11.57 9.35
N TRP A 158 7.43 -11.12 8.10
CA TRP A 158 7.40 -11.99 6.93
C TRP A 158 7.82 -11.21 5.69
N ILE A 159 8.59 -11.84 4.83
CA ILE A 159 9.07 -11.26 3.58
C ILE A 159 8.68 -12.20 2.43
N MET A 160 7.96 -11.64 1.45
CA MET A 160 7.63 -12.37 0.24
C MET A 160 8.85 -12.43 -0.68
N ASP A 161 9.34 -13.63 -0.97
CA ASP A 161 10.55 -13.83 -1.78
C ASP A 161 10.20 -13.94 -3.27
N GLU A 162 9.78 -12.81 -3.84
CA GLU A 162 9.45 -12.65 -5.25
C GLU A 162 10.10 -11.38 -5.77
N SER A 163 10.13 -11.22 -7.10
CA SER A 163 10.78 -10.08 -7.74
C SER A 163 9.84 -8.88 -7.86
N THR A 164 10.43 -7.67 -7.83
CA THR A 164 9.72 -6.45 -8.20
C THR A 164 9.41 -6.43 -9.69
N GLY A 165 8.57 -5.48 -10.13
CA GLY A 165 8.19 -5.32 -11.53
C GLY A 165 9.26 -4.69 -12.42
N GLY A 166 10.39 -4.24 -11.84
CA GLY A 166 11.49 -3.65 -12.61
C GLY A 166 11.30 -2.20 -13.00
N ALA A 167 10.22 -1.53 -12.53
CA ALA A 167 10.04 -0.10 -12.78
C ALA A 167 11.15 0.69 -12.08
N ALA A 168 11.63 1.75 -12.75
CA ALA A 168 12.75 2.54 -12.22
C ALA A 168 12.32 3.42 -11.06
N ASN A 169 11.11 3.97 -11.11
CA ASN A 169 10.60 4.98 -10.19
C ASN A 169 9.35 4.54 -9.46
N PRO A 170 9.04 5.13 -8.29
CA PRO A 170 7.78 4.91 -7.60
C PRO A 170 6.57 5.29 -8.46
N THR A 171 5.39 4.88 -8.05
CA THR A 171 4.15 5.13 -8.79
C THR A 171 3.74 6.60 -8.76
N ARG A 172 3.02 7.05 -9.80
CA ARG A 172 2.39 8.36 -9.81
C ARG A 172 1.34 8.45 -8.69
N ILE A 173 1.19 9.66 -8.15
CA ILE A 173 0.12 9.98 -7.20
C ILE A 173 -0.66 11.17 -7.76
N ILE A 174 -1.92 10.97 -8.06
CA ILE A 174 -2.79 12.02 -8.61
C ILE A 174 -4.14 12.05 -7.89
N ASN A 175 -4.76 13.21 -7.89
CA ASN A 175 -6.18 13.35 -7.52
C ASN A 175 -6.99 13.44 -8.81
N PRO A 176 -7.73 12.37 -9.18
CA PRO A 176 -8.44 12.33 -10.47
C PRO A 176 -9.67 13.25 -10.49
N LEU A 177 -10.11 13.76 -9.34
CA LEU A 177 -11.29 14.61 -9.24
C LEU A 177 -10.97 16.07 -9.55
N ASN A 178 -9.71 16.50 -9.37
CA ASN A 178 -9.26 17.87 -9.65
C ASN A 178 -7.99 17.93 -10.51
N ASN A 179 -7.51 16.77 -10.98
CA ASN A 179 -6.31 16.60 -11.81
C ASN A 179 -5.00 17.07 -11.14
N GLN A 180 -4.98 17.22 -9.82
CA GLN A 180 -3.78 17.59 -9.10
C GLN A 180 -2.80 16.41 -9.05
N VAL A 181 -1.53 16.67 -9.40
CA VAL A 181 -0.45 15.67 -9.36
C VAL A 181 0.41 15.93 -8.12
N PHE A 182 0.56 14.90 -7.27
CA PHE A 182 1.39 14.97 -6.05
C PHE A 182 2.76 14.34 -6.28
N ARG A 183 2.85 13.33 -7.16
CA ARG A 183 4.10 12.69 -7.57
C ARG A 183 3.93 12.19 -9.00
N ASP A 184 4.83 12.60 -9.88
CA ASP A 184 4.80 12.25 -11.32
C ASP A 184 6.08 11.52 -11.70
N ASP A 185 6.20 10.27 -11.22
CA ASP A 185 7.38 9.44 -11.39
C ASP A 185 7.17 8.29 -12.38
N ALA A 186 6.28 8.49 -13.27
CA ALA A 186 5.94 7.46 -14.25
C ALA A 186 7.13 7.03 -15.09
#